data_5e58aba9e95c2ac388eb444e2a677ac1
#
_entry.id   5e58aba9e95c2ac388eb444e2a677ac1
#
_cell.length_a   1.000
_cell.length_b   1.000
_cell.length_c   1.000
_cell.angle_alpha   90.00
_cell.angle_beta   90.00
_cell.angle_gamma   90.00
#
_symmetry.space_group_name_H-M   'P 1'
#
loop_
_entity.id
_entity.type
_entity.pdbx_description
1 polymer ?
#
loop_
_entity_poly.entity_id
_entity_poly.type
_entity_poly.pdbx_seq_one_letter_code
_entity_poly.pdbx_strand_id
1 'polypeptide(L)'
;MCIRDRSEAVPVAPAASSPALEAWAADVGPAVRAYEDASAAIGPLVREHAELVRRAMDEVQHVIEAATVCRKPEQDALPAFFEPLQAAVKSVVDFRDVHRGDAALLSHFSTVSEGVSALGWVAVEPTPGPYIGDMKDSAQFYANRIIKEYKGTNEAHVAWARSFIAVLDAMRTYVMAHH
;
A
#
# COMPACT_ATOMS: atom_id res chain seq x y z
N MET A 1 -14.41 -12.66 21.10
CA MET A 1 -13.46 -12.83 22.22
C MET A 1 -12.64 -14.08 21.91
N CYS A 2 -11.55 -13.93 21.16
CA CYS A 2 -10.58 -14.99 20.90
C CYS A 2 -9.42 -14.80 21.88
N ILE A 3 -9.66 -15.10 23.16
CA ILE A 3 -8.60 -15.31 24.14
C ILE A 3 -8.41 -16.81 24.18
N ARG A 4 -7.40 -17.33 23.52
CA ARG A 4 -6.94 -18.69 23.71
C ARG A 4 -5.68 -18.64 24.55
N ASP A 5 -5.81 -19.22 25.72
CA ASP A 5 -4.83 -19.46 26.75
C ASP A 5 -3.48 -19.94 26.20
N ARG A 6 -2.39 -19.33 26.68
CA ARG A 6 -1.01 -19.68 26.36
C ARG A 6 -0.54 -20.83 27.21
N SER A 7 -0.94 -22.05 26.87
CA SER A 7 -0.19 -23.22 27.32
C SER A 7 -0.58 -24.43 26.48
N GLU A 8 0.10 -24.60 25.36
CA GLU A 8 0.49 -25.86 24.73
C GLU A 8 0.91 -25.53 23.30
N ALA A 9 2.22 -25.53 23.06
CA ALA A 9 2.78 -25.37 21.72
C ALA A 9 2.50 -26.66 20.94
N VAL A 10 1.37 -26.70 20.26
CA VAL A 10 1.15 -27.63 19.15
C VAL A 10 1.88 -27.03 17.95
N PRO A 11 2.74 -27.77 17.24
CA PRO A 11 3.35 -27.28 16.00
C PRO A 11 2.21 -27.03 15.00
N VAL A 12 1.89 -25.77 14.79
CA VAL A 12 1.00 -25.34 13.71
C VAL A 12 1.74 -25.64 12.42
N ALA A 13 1.23 -26.59 11.64
CA ALA A 13 1.64 -26.76 10.25
C ALA A 13 1.57 -25.40 9.56
N PRO A 14 2.49 -25.06 8.61
CA PRO A 14 2.41 -23.81 7.88
C PRO A 14 1.00 -23.71 7.29
N ALA A 15 0.28 -22.67 7.69
CA ALA A 15 -1.07 -22.43 7.19
C ALA A 15 -0.96 -22.36 5.68
N ALA A 16 -1.70 -23.23 4.98
CA ALA A 16 -1.80 -23.19 3.53
C ALA A 16 -2.22 -21.74 3.16
N SER A 17 -1.42 -21.07 2.33
CA SER A 17 -1.71 -19.72 1.90
C SER A 17 -3.12 -19.69 1.30
N SER A 18 -3.92 -18.72 1.71
CA SER A 18 -5.28 -18.62 1.17
C SER A 18 -5.22 -18.20 -0.31
N PRO A 19 -6.18 -18.65 -1.15
CA PRO A 19 -6.25 -18.23 -2.56
C PRO A 19 -6.23 -16.71 -2.73
N ALA A 20 -6.82 -15.96 -1.79
CA ALA A 20 -6.81 -14.50 -1.80
C ALA A 20 -5.40 -13.93 -1.59
N LEU A 21 -4.60 -14.51 -0.69
CA LEU A 21 -3.21 -14.10 -0.47
C LEU A 21 -2.31 -14.48 -1.64
N GLU A 22 -2.52 -15.67 -2.23
CA GLU A 22 -1.78 -16.08 -3.42
C GLU A 22 -2.06 -15.14 -4.60
N ALA A 23 -3.32 -14.78 -4.81
CA ALA A 23 -3.71 -13.81 -5.82
C ALA A 23 -3.12 -12.42 -5.54
N TRP A 24 -3.15 -11.93 -4.27
CA TRP A 24 -2.51 -10.68 -3.89
C TRP A 24 -1.01 -10.69 -4.21
N ALA A 25 -0.31 -11.75 -3.83
CA ALA A 25 1.12 -11.88 -4.08
C ALA A 25 1.45 -11.95 -5.57
N ALA A 26 0.59 -12.59 -6.39
CA ALA A 26 0.75 -12.71 -7.83
C ALA A 26 0.42 -11.42 -8.58
N ASP A 27 -0.66 -10.73 -8.21
CA ASP A 27 -1.20 -9.59 -8.94
C ASP A 27 -0.54 -8.27 -8.51
N VAL A 28 -0.33 -8.08 -7.20
CA VAL A 28 0.18 -6.82 -6.63
C VAL A 28 1.69 -6.87 -6.35
N GLY A 29 2.20 -8.01 -5.92
CA GLY A 29 3.60 -8.19 -5.54
C GLY A 29 4.63 -7.74 -6.58
N PRO A 30 4.49 -8.07 -7.87
CA PRO A 30 5.43 -7.63 -8.91
C PRO A 30 5.49 -6.10 -9.06
N ALA A 31 4.34 -5.42 -8.99
CA ALA A 31 4.28 -3.96 -9.08
C ALA A 31 4.94 -3.28 -7.87
N VAL A 32 4.73 -3.83 -6.66
CA VAL A 32 5.37 -3.33 -5.43
C VAL A 32 6.89 -3.45 -5.53
N ARG A 33 7.42 -4.61 -5.96
CA ARG A 33 8.86 -4.79 -6.14
C ARG A 33 9.44 -3.82 -7.17
N ALA A 34 8.77 -3.64 -8.31
CA ALA A 34 9.21 -2.69 -9.33
C ALA A 34 9.26 -1.24 -8.80
N TYR A 35 8.30 -0.86 -7.95
CA TYR A 35 8.29 0.43 -7.28
C TYR A 35 9.43 0.58 -6.26
N GLU A 36 9.73 -0.46 -5.47
CA GLU A 36 10.84 -0.47 -4.52
C GLU A 36 12.20 -0.31 -5.25
N ASP A 37 12.41 -1.08 -6.32
CA ASP A 37 13.62 -1.01 -7.14
C ASP A 37 13.78 0.39 -7.78
N ALA A 38 12.72 0.94 -8.34
CA ALA A 38 12.72 2.29 -8.88
C ALA A 38 13.00 3.35 -7.80
N SER A 39 12.48 3.16 -6.59
CA SER A 39 12.69 4.07 -5.47
C SER A 39 14.15 4.06 -5.00
N ALA A 40 14.78 2.90 -4.96
CA ALA A 40 16.21 2.77 -4.65
C ALA A 40 17.10 3.49 -5.69
N ALA A 41 16.69 3.50 -6.95
CA ALA A 41 17.42 4.18 -8.03
C ALA A 41 17.33 5.71 -7.95
N ILE A 42 16.29 6.29 -7.32
CA ILE A 42 16.17 7.75 -7.12
C ILE A 42 17.08 8.24 -6.00
N GLY A 43 17.10 7.55 -4.87
CA GLY A 43 17.96 7.93 -3.75
C GLY A 43 17.44 7.48 -2.38
N PRO A 44 18.22 7.75 -1.33
CA PRO A 44 17.97 7.19 0.00
C PRO A 44 16.63 7.60 0.61
N LEU A 45 16.21 8.86 0.48
CA LEU A 45 14.95 9.34 1.04
C LEU A 45 13.74 8.73 0.34
N VAL A 46 13.79 8.57 -1.00
CA VAL A 46 12.69 7.95 -1.76
C VAL A 46 12.60 6.46 -1.45
N ARG A 47 13.75 5.80 -1.25
CA ARG A 47 13.80 4.41 -0.79
C ARG A 47 13.21 4.26 0.61
N GLU A 48 13.59 5.11 1.56
CA GLU A 48 13.06 5.09 2.93
C GLU A 48 11.53 5.27 2.93
N HIS A 49 11.02 6.20 2.11
CA HIS A 49 9.57 6.37 1.96
C HIS A 49 8.90 5.13 1.38
N ALA A 50 9.53 4.45 0.41
CA ALA A 50 9.03 3.20 -0.15
C ALA A 50 9.02 2.05 0.87
N GLU A 51 9.98 2.00 1.78
CA GLU A 51 9.98 1.03 2.88
C GLU A 51 8.78 1.22 3.83
N LEU A 52 8.34 2.46 4.06
CA LEU A 52 7.11 2.73 4.81
C LEU A 52 5.87 2.25 4.05
N VAL A 53 5.82 2.47 2.73
CA VAL A 53 4.74 1.94 1.87
C VAL A 53 4.70 0.41 1.95
N ARG A 54 5.88 -0.25 1.90
CA ARG A 54 5.95 -1.71 2.03
C ARG A 54 5.32 -2.20 3.34
N ARG A 55 5.65 -1.57 4.46
CA ARG A 55 5.04 -1.91 5.77
C ARG A 55 3.53 -1.76 5.75
N ALA A 56 3.01 -0.70 5.12
CA ALA A 56 1.57 -0.51 4.99
C ALA A 56 0.91 -1.58 4.09
N MET A 57 1.60 -2.04 3.05
CA MET A 57 1.16 -3.17 2.22
C MET A 57 1.16 -4.49 2.98
N ASP A 58 2.13 -4.72 3.87
CA ASP A 58 2.18 -5.91 4.71
C ASP A 58 0.98 -5.93 5.68
N GLU A 59 0.56 -4.76 6.21
CA GLU A 59 -0.67 -4.67 7.03
C GLU A 59 -1.94 -4.98 6.23
N VAL A 60 -2.01 -4.59 4.95
CA VAL A 60 -3.13 -5.02 4.07
C VAL A 60 -3.15 -6.54 3.92
N GLN A 61 -1.99 -7.18 3.75
CA GLN A 61 -1.91 -8.65 3.70
C GLN A 61 -2.41 -9.29 4.99
N HIS A 62 -2.06 -8.75 6.17
CA HIS A 62 -2.58 -9.21 7.45
C HIS A 62 -4.11 -9.11 7.53
N VAL A 63 -4.69 -8.02 7.01
CA VAL A 63 -6.16 -7.88 6.95
C VAL A 63 -6.78 -8.92 6.04
N ILE A 64 -6.22 -9.15 4.84
CA ILE A 64 -6.70 -10.17 3.90
C ILE A 64 -6.61 -11.56 4.55
N GLU A 65 -5.48 -11.88 5.20
CA GLU A 65 -5.29 -13.16 5.90
C GLU A 65 -6.34 -13.35 7.01
N ALA A 66 -6.51 -12.34 7.85
CA ALA A 66 -7.51 -12.38 8.92
C ALA A 66 -8.93 -12.58 8.37
N ALA A 67 -9.28 -11.94 7.25
CA ALA A 67 -10.58 -12.09 6.61
C ALA A 67 -10.84 -13.52 6.08
N THR A 68 -9.78 -14.28 5.78
CA THR A 68 -9.92 -15.67 5.31
C THR A 68 -10.10 -16.69 6.43
N VAL A 69 -9.63 -16.38 7.65
CA VAL A 69 -9.59 -17.33 8.79
C VAL A 69 -10.47 -16.91 9.97
N CYS A 70 -10.88 -15.64 10.02
CA CYS A 70 -11.69 -15.08 11.10
C CYS A 70 -13.06 -14.60 10.59
N ARG A 71 -14.04 -14.56 11.50
CA ARG A 71 -15.29 -13.85 11.22
C ARG A 71 -15.03 -12.34 11.25
N LYS A 72 -15.80 -11.58 10.46
CA LYS A 72 -15.78 -10.11 10.50
C LYS A 72 -15.93 -9.64 11.95
N PRO A 73 -15.05 -8.76 12.45
CA PRO A 73 -15.18 -8.19 13.78
C PRO A 73 -16.50 -7.44 13.94
N GLU A 74 -17.01 -7.38 15.17
CA GLU A 74 -18.14 -6.52 15.51
C GLU A 74 -17.79 -5.05 15.27
N GLN A 75 -18.79 -4.21 15.03
CA GLN A 75 -18.62 -2.82 14.60
C GLN A 75 -17.75 -1.99 15.55
N ASP A 76 -17.86 -2.24 16.85
CA ASP A 76 -17.07 -1.57 17.90
C ASP A 76 -15.60 -2.02 17.96
N ALA A 77 -15.29 -3.21 17.45
CA ALA A 77 -13.94 -3.75 17.36
C ALA A 77 -13.18 -3.37 16.07
N LEU A 78 -13.89 -2.89 15.04
CA LEU A 78 -13.28 -2.54 13.75
C LEU A 78 -12.18 -1.48 13.86
N PRO A 79 -12.32 -0.39 14.66
CA PRO A 79 -11.26 0.61 14.78
C PRO A 79 -9.95 0.01 15.29
N ALA A 80 -10.01 -0.83 16.33
CA ALA A 80 -8.82 -1.50 16.88
C ALA A 80 -8.23 -2.53 15.90
N PHE A 81 -9.06 -3.18 15.10
CA PHE A 81 -8.62 -4.12 14.07
C PHE A 81 -7.81 -3.43 12.96
N PHE A 82 -8.22 -2.23 12.55
CA PHE A 82 -7.54 -1.47 11.48
C PHE A 82 -6.45 -0.52 12.01
N GLU A 83 -6.27 -0.38 13.32
CA GLU A 83 -5.27 0.53 13.90
C GLU A 83 -3.85 0.33 13.35
N PRO A 84 -3.31 -0.91 13.19
CA PRO A 84 -1.98 -1.12 12.64
C PRO A 84 -1.83 -0.58 11.21
N LEU A 85 -2.82 -0.83 10.35
CA LEU A 85 -2.85 -0.32 8.98
C LEU A 85 -2.93 1.22 8.97
N GLN A 86 -3.81 1.80 9.79
CA GLN A 86 -3.94 3.26 9.89
C GLN A 86 -2.65 3.92 10.37
N ALA A 87 -1.96 3.33 11.35
CA ALA A 87 -0.68 3.81 11.83
C ALA A 87 0.41 3.73 10.74
N ALA A 88 0.45 2.64 9.97
CA ALA A 88 1.38 2.48 8.86
C ALA A 88 1.12 3.51 7.74
N VAL A 89 -0.12 3.69 7.32
CA VAL A 89 -0.52 4.72 6.34
C VAL A 89 -0.17 6.11 6.84
N LYS A 90 -0.46 6.41 8.11
CA LYS A 90 -0.10 7.69 8.72
C LYS A 90 1.41 7.95 8.67
N SER A 91 2.25 6.95 8.92
CA SER A 91 3.71 7.08 8.84
C SER A 91 4.18 7.51 7.45
N VAL A 92 3.54 7.00 6.39
CA VAL A 92 3.83 7.40 5.00
C VAL A 92 3.46 8.86 4.76
N VAL A 93 2.31 9.31 5.26
CA VAL A 93 1.86 10.71 5.12
C VAL A 93 2.74 11.65 5.92
N ASP A 94 3.06 11.30 7.17
CA ASP A 94 3.92 12.10 8.06
C ASP A 94 5.32 12.28 7.46
N PHE A 95 5.85 11.28 6.75
CA PHE A 95 7.15 11.36 6.08
C PHE A 95 7.21 12.55 5.10
N ARG A 96 6.18 12.75 4.28
CA ARG A 96 6.09 13.94 3.41
C ARG A 96 6.15 15.23 4.23
N ASP A 97 5.43 15.28 5.34
CA ASP A 97 5.33 16.50 6.15
C ASP A 97 6.65 16.85 6.83
N VAL A 98 7.41 15.86 7.25
CA VAL A 98 8.78 16.05 7.79
C VAL A 98 9.73 16.55 6.70
N HIS A 99 9.60 16.04 5.46
CA HIS A 99 10.51 16.35 4.35
C HIS A 99 9.97 17.41 3.38
N ARG A 100 8.95 18.19 3.78
CA ARG A 100 8.35 19.23 2.91
C ARG A 100 9.31 20.34 2.47
N GLY A 101 10.45 20.48 3.15
CA GLY A 101 11.52 21.41 2.78
C GLY A 101 12.37 20.96 1.60
N ASP A 102 12.30 19.69 1.19
CA ASP A 102 12.99 19.16 0.02
C ASP A 102 12.15 19.41 -1.24
N ALA A 103 12.38 20.59 -1.85
CA ALA A 103 11.62 21.02 -3.02
C ALA A 103 11.78 20.08 -4.23
N ALA A 104 12.95 19.40 -4.36
CA ALA A 104 13.23 18.50 -5.48
C ALA A 104 12.42 17.19 -5.38
N LEU A 105 12.15 16.72 -4.16
CA LEU A 105 11.44 15.46 -3.92
C LEU A 105 9.98 15.65 -3.45
N LEU A 106 9.53 16.87 -3.24
CA LEU A 106 8.19 17.14 -2.73
C LEU A 106 7.07 16.52 -3.58
N SER A 107 7.21 16.56 -4.92
CA SER A 107 6.24 15.92 -5.81
C SER A 107 6.26 14.39 -5.67
N HIS A 108 7.44 13.78 -5.40
CA HIS A 108 7.58 12.35 -5.16
C HIS A 108 6.84 11.96 -3.87
N PHE A 109 7.12 12.65 -2.77
CA PHE A 109 6.47 12.39 -1.49
C PHE A 109 4.96 12.64 -1.55
N SER A 110 4.52 13.68 -2.28
CA SER A 110 3.09 13.97 -2.45
C SER A 110 2.39 12.89 -3.28
N THR A 111 3.01 12.38 -4.35
CA THR A 111 2.47 11.28 -5.14
C THR A 111 2.14 10.08 -4.24
N VAL A 112 3.07 9.70 -3.38
CA VAL A 112 2.91 8.55 -2.48
C VAL A 112 1.89 8.84 -1.38
N SER A 113 1.97 10.02 -0.74
CA SER A 113 1.07 10.38 0.36
C SER A 113 -0.40 10.46 -0.05
N GLU A 114 -0.68 10.92 -1.28
CA GLU A 114 -2.05 10.93 -1.81
C GLU A 114 -2.52 9.52 -2.18
N GLY A 115 -1.64 8.72 -2.79
CA GLY A 115 -1.99 7.38 -3.26
C GLY A 115 -2.08 6.32 -2.17
N VAL A 116 -1.30 6.46 -1.07
CA VAL A 116 -1.27 5.44 0.00
C VAL A 116 -2.61 5.29 0.71
N SER A 117 -3.43 6.34 0.72
CA SER A 117 -4.80 6.29 1.26
C SER A 117 -5.66 5.22 0.58
N ALA A 118 -5.33 4.82 -0.64
CA ALA A 118 -5.98 3.71 -1.33
C ALA A 118 -5.93 2.38 -0.55
N LEU A 119 -4.94 2.18 0.34
CA LEU A 119 -4.84 0.98 1.19
C LEU A 119 -6.03 0.85 2.16
N GLY A 120 -6.76 1.93 2.40
CA GLY A 120 -8.01 1.91 3.16
C GLY A 120 -9.16 1.15 2.48
N TRP A 121 -8.99 0.65 1.25
CA TRP A 121 -10.00 -0.09 0.51
C TRP A 121 -10.56 -1.29 1.30
N VAL A 122 -9.74 -1.90 2.15
CA VAL A 122 -10.13 -3.04 3.01
C VAL A 122 -11.26 -2.73 3.99
N ALA A 123 -11.52 -1.44 4.26
CA ALA A 123 -12.60 -0.96 5.12
C ALA A 123 -13.76 -0.33 4.33
N VAL A 124 -13.70 -0.31 2.99
CA VAL A 124 -14.71 0.33 2.13
C VAL A 124 -15.70 -0.69 1.61
N GLU A 125 -16.97 -0.48 1.93
CA GLU A 125 -18.09 -1.24 1.39
C GLU A 125 -19.14 -0.27 0.82
N PRO A 126 -19.85 -0.61 -0.25
CA PRO A 126 -19.78 -1.83 -1.06
C PRO A 126 -18.83 -1.75 -2.27
N THR A 127 -18.18 -0.63 -2.52
CA THR A 127 -17.46 -0.40 -3.79
C THR A 127 -16.01 0.04 -3.60
N PRO A 128 -15.09 -0.86 -3.16
CA PRO A 128 -13.70 -0.50 -2.92
C PRO A 128 -12.91 -0.14 -4.21
N GLY A 129 -13.29 -0.69 -5.36
CA GLY A 129 -12.61 -0.40 -6.63
C GLY A 129 -12.65 1.06 -7.07
N PRO A 130 -13.81 1.74 -7.09
CA PRO A 130 -13.91 3.19 -7.29
C PRO A 130 -13.10 4.00 -6.28
N TYR A 131 -13.13 3.66 -4.99
CA TYR A 131 -12.33 4.32 -3.98
C TYR A 131 -10.82 4.32 -4.30
N ILE A 132 -10.28 3.17 -4.72
CA ILE A 132 -8.88 3.10 -5.17
C ILE A 132 -8.65 4.00 -6.39
N GLY A 133 -9.62 4.06 -7.31
CA GLY A 133 -9.56 4.95 -8.48
C GLY A 133 -9.41 6.41 -8.11
N ASP A 134 -10.21 6.91 -7.18
CA ASP A 134 -10.17 8.31 -6.71
C ASP A 134 -8.81 8.66 -6.08
N MET A 135 -8.27 7.75 -5.25
CA MET A 135 -6.94 7.93 -4.63
C MET A 135 -5.82 7.89 -5.67
N LYS A 136 -5.93 7.01 -6.67
CA LYS A 136 -5.00 6.98 -7.80
C LYS A 136 -5.02 8.28 -8.59
N ASP A 137 -6.19 8.85 -8.88
CA ASP A 137 -6.31 10.11 -9.62
C ASP A 137 -5.63 11.27 -8.86
N SER A 138 -5.75 11.30 -7.54
CA SER A 138 -5.05 12.25 -6.68
C SER A 138 -3.53 12.08 -6.76
N ALA A 139 -3.02 10.84 -6.69
CA ALA A 139 -1.60 10.55 -6.86
C ALA A 139 -1.11 10.89 -8.27
N GLN A 140 -1.91 10.62 -9.30
CA GLN A 140 -1.58 10.88 -10.71
C GLN A 140 -1.33 12.36 -10.98
N PHE A 141 -2.00 13.25 -10.28
CA PHE A 141 -1.77 14.69 -10.39
C PHE A 141 -0.31 15.06 -10.09
N TYR A 142 0.26 14.53 -9.02
CA TYR A 142 1.66 14.76 -8.65
C TYR A 142 2.63 13.95 -9.50
N ALA A 143 2.28 12.70 -9.85
CA ALA A 143 3.08 11.88 -10.78
C ALA A 143 3.26 12.58 -12.15
N ASN A 144 2.22 13.24 -12.66
CA ASN A 144 2.29 13.99 -13.91
C ASN A 144 3.26 15.18 -13.84
N ARG A 145 3.41 15.81 -12.66
CA ARG A 145 4.42 16.87 -12.46
C ARG A 145 5.83 16.32 -12.59
N ILE A 146 6.10 15.16 -11.96
CA ILE A 146 7.40 14.48 -12.07
C ILE A 146 7.69 14.11 -13.52
N ILE A 147 6.71 13.51 -14.21
CA ILE A 147 6.87 13.12 -15.61
C ILE A 147 7.15 14.35 -16.48
N LYS A 148 6.44 15.46 -16.26
CA LYS A 148 6.66 16.69 -17.03
C LYS A 148 8.05 17.29 -16.79
N GLU A 149 8.53 17.24 -15.54
CA GLU A 149 9.81 17.83 -15.14
C GLU A 149 11.00 17.02 -15.67
N TYR A 150 10.93 15.69 -15.59
CA TYR A 150 12.08 14.82 -15.83
C TYR A 150 12.07 14.11 -17.19
N LYS A 151 10.97 14.17 -17.97
CA LYS A 151 10.91 13.54 -19.29
C LYS A 151 11.97 14.11 -20.22
N GLY A 152 12.82 13.23 -20.77
CA GLY A 152 13.90 13.59 -21.66
C GLY A 152 15.17 14.10 -20.96
N THR A 153 15.17 14.20 -19.60
CA THR A 153 16.34 14.64 -18.82
C THR A 153 16.78 13.55 -17.84
N ASN A 154 15.86 12.93 -17.12
CA ASN A 154 16.14 11.83 -16.20
C ASN A 154 14.96 10.82 -16.16
N GLU A 155 15.05 9.82 -17.01
CA GLU A 155 13.99 8.82 -17.18
C GLU A 155 13.79 7.92 -15.92
N ALA A 156 14.75 7.88 -14.98
CA ALA A 156 14.57 7.14 -13.73
C ALA A 156 13.41 7.71 -12.90
N HIS A 157 13.27 9.04 -12.83
CA HIS A 157 12.14 9.67 -12.13
C HIS A 157 10.80 9.42 -12.85
N VAL A 158 10.81 9.38 -14.18
CA VAL A 158 9.62 9.05 -14.97
C VAL A 158 9.19 7.60 -14.74
N ALA A 159 10.15 6.69 -14.76
CA ALA A 159 9.91 5.27 -14.47
C ALA A 159 9.37 5.07 -13.05
N TRP A 160 9.94 5.77 -12.07
CA TRP A 160 9.49 5.75 -10.69
C TRP A 160 8.03 6.21 -10.56
N ALA A 161 7.68 7.36 -11.13
CA ALA A 161 6.31 7.87 -11.07
C ALA A 161 5.30 6.88 -11.65
N ARG A 162 5.64 6.25 -12.78
CA ARG A 162 4.81 5.23 -13.42
C ARG A 162 4.71 3.95 -12.58
N SER A 163 5.80 3.53 -11.92
CA SER A 163 5.81 2.32 -11.09
C SER A 163 4.89 2.44 -9.89
N PHE A 164 4.82 3.59 -9.22
CA PHE A 164 3.88 3.79 -8.12
C PHE A 164 2.42 3.77 -8.60
N ILE A 165 2.10 4.43 -9.71
CA ILE A 165 0.76 4.37 -10.29
C ILE A 165 0.39 2.93 -10.68
N ALA A 166 1.34 2.15 -11.19
CA ALA A 166 1.12 0.74 -11.51
C ALA A 166 0.80 -0.12 -10.26
N VAL A 167 1.34 0.22 -9.07
CA VAL A 167 0.93 -0.43 -7.81
C VAL A 167 -0.54 -0.21 -7.54
N LEU A 168 -1.04 1.03 -7.68
CA LEU A 168 -2.45 1.36 -7.46
C LEU A 168 -3.37 0.68 -8.49
N ASP A 169 -2.93 0.59 -9.76
CA ASP A 169 -3.66 -0.13 -10.81
C ASP A 169 -3.72 -1.65 -10.55
N ALA A 170 -2.61 -2.25 -10.14
CA ALA A 170 -2.56 -3.66 -9.78
C ALA A 170 -3.49 -3.97 -8.60
N MET A 171 -3.46 -3.13 -7.57
CA MET A 171 -4.35 -3.26 -6.41
C MET A 171 -5.82 -3.11 -6.80
N ARG A 172 -6.18 -2.13 -7.64
CA ARG A 172 -7.53 -1.97 -8.15
C ARG A 172 -7.98 -3.19 -8.95
N THR A 173 -7.12 -3.73 -9.81
CA THR A 173 -7.39 -4.93 -10.61
C THR A 173 -7.66 -6.13 -9.71
N TYR A 174 -6.81 -6.35 -8.70
CA TYR A 174 -7.02 -7.39 -7.69
C TYR A 174 -8.38 -7.25 -7.00
N VAL A 175 -8.71 -6.06 -6.52
CA VAL A 175 -9.98 -5.80 -5.82
C VAL A 175 -11.19 -6.04 -6.73
N MET A 176 -11.13 -5.61 -7.99
CA MET A 176 -12.22 -5.85 -8.95
C MET A 176 -12.40 -7.32 -9.32
N ALA A 177 -11.37 -8.14 -9.17
CA ALA A 177 -11.42 -9.58 -9.49
C ALA A 177 -11.86 -10.42 -8.28
N HIS A 178 -11.57 -10.00 -7.05
CA HIS A 178 -11.67 -10.84 -5.85
C HIS A 178 -12.62 -10.29 -4.77
N HIS A 179 -13.14 -9.08 -4.93
CA HIS A 179 -14.06 -8.39 -4.01
C HIS A 179 -15.23 -7.74 -4.79
#